data_cf127b00db27c4da4a742b05cb032507
#
_entry.id   cf127b00db27c4da4a742b05cb032507
#
_cell.length_a   1.000
_cell.length_b   1.000
_cell.length_c   1.000
_cell.angle_alpha   90.00
_cell.angle_beta   90.00
_cell.angle_gamma   90.00
#
_symmetry.space_group_name_H-M   'P 1'
#
loop_
_entity.id
_entity.type
_entity.pdbx_description
1 polymer ?
#
loop_
_entity_poly.entity_id
_entity_poly.type
_entity_poly.pdbx_seq_one_letter_code
_entity_poly.pdbx_strand_id
1 'polypeptide(L)'
;MLKSVLTEYGLPWVVNRTLYALKLKTLNIFPRTEKLYEKPVTIKRINIFDLNIEAIENFLYELPNHKQDEIISIADKAIEGKIKAFSSVELDYGQPINWHYHPITRVKVDKNLKWFQIPDFDPDRGDIKVIWEASRFTHFYYFVRAYLLTKNKKYYNAFSNQLDSWIRENIYSYGPNYKCGQEATLRMINAII
;
A
#
# COMPACT_ATOMS: atom_id res chain seq x y z
N MET A 1 -14.97 20.34 -27.30
CA MET A 1 -14.66 19.46 -26.17
C MET A 1 -15.79 18.46 -25.86
N LEU A 2 -17.01 18.89 -25.48
CA LEU A 2 -18.09 17.92 -25.16
C LEU A 2 -18.48 17.03 -26.36
N LYS A 3 -18.50 17.60 -27.57
CA LYS A 3 -18.84 16.91 -28.81
C LYS A 3 -17.79 15.82 -29.18
N SER A 4 -16.51 16.09 -28.96
CA SER A 4 -15.44 15.11 -29.19
C SER A 4 -15.50 13.95 -28.18
N VAL A 5 -15.79 14.25 -26.93
CA VAL A 5 -15.94 13.22 -25.88
C VAL A 5 -17.15 12.31 -26.16
N LEU A 6 -18.28 12.88 -26.60
CA LEU A 6 -19.46 12.10 -26.99
C LEU A 6 -19.20 11.19 -28.21
N THR A 7 -18.40 11.68 -29.17
CA THR A 7 -18.07 10.91 -30.38
C THR A 7 -17.08 9.76 -30.07
N GLU A 8 -16.16 10.00 -29.15
CA GLU A 8 -15.09 9.06 -28.82
C GLU A 8 -15.55 7.98 -27.80
N TYR A 9 -16.29 8.37 -26.76
CA TYR A 9 -16.64 7.49 -25.63
C TYR A 9 -18.13 7.14 -25.57
N GLY A 10 -18.99 7.83 -26.30
CA GLY A 10 -20.42 7.61 -26.34
C GLY A 10 -21.20 8.18 -25.12
N LEU A 11 -22.52 8.30 -25.31
CA LEU A 11 -23.43 8.84 -24.28
C LEU A 11 -23.44 8.05 -22.96
N PRO A 12 -23.42 6.71 -22.95
CA PRO A 12 -23.40 5.95 -21.68
C PRO A 12 -22.19 6.28 -20.81
N TRP A 13 -21.03 6.48 -21.39
CA TRP A 13 -19.82 6.85 -20.67
C TRP A 13 -19.96 8.25 -20.03
N VAL A 14 -20.47 9.24 -20.79
CA VAL A 14 -20.68 10.59 -20.28
C VAL A 14 -21.66 10.62 -19.11
N VAL A 15 -22.78 9.87 -19.23
CA VAL A 15 -23.76 9.73 -18.15
C VAL A 15 -23.14 9.13 -16.91
N ASN A 16 -22.44 7.99 -17.05
CA ASN A 16 -21.78 7.34 -15.93
C ASN A 16 -20.72 8.23 -15.27
N ARG A 17 -19.94 8.96 -16.06
CA ARG A 17 -18.92 9.89 -15.55
C ARG A 17 -19.55 11.05 -14.78
N THR A 18 -20.67 11.57 -15.27
CA THR A 18 -21.41 12.66 -14.61
C THR A 18 -22.03 12.18 -13.30
N LEU A 19 -22.68 11.01 -13.31
CA LEU A 19 -23.22 10.40 -12.09
C LEU A 19 -22.14 10.12 -11.06
N TYR A 20 -20.98 9.65 -11.49
CA TYR A 20 -19.84 9.45 -10.62
C TYR A 20 -19.32 10.76 -10.02
N ALA A 21 -19.20 11.82 -10.80
CA ALA A 21 -18.80 13.13 -10.30
C ALA A 21 -19.81 13.71 -9.30
N LEU A 22 -21.12 13.51 -9.54
CA LEU A 22 -22.17 13.88 -8.59
C LEU A 22 -22.08 13.06 -7.30
N LYS A 23 -21.84 11.75 -7.41
CA LYS A 23 -21.61 10.88 -6.24
C LYS A 23 -20.45 11.38 -5.39
N LEU A 24 -19.32 11.74 -5.99
CA LEU A 24 -18.18 12.28 -5.24
C LEU A 24 -18.50 13.59 -4.54
N LYS A 25 -19.28 14.48 -5.17
CA LYS A 25 -19.75 15.72 -4.53
C LYS A 25 -20.68 15.44 -3.35
N THR A 26 -21.61 14.48 -3.48
CA THR A 26 -22.51 14.09 -2.38
C THR A 26 -21.77 13.45 -1.20
N LEU A 27 -20.73 12.65 -1.47
CA LEU A 27 -19.88 12.07 -0.42
C LEU A 27 -19.11 13.14 0.37
N ASN A 28 -18.82 14.30 -0.24
CA ASN A 28 -18.27 15.45 0.46
C ASN A 28 -19.25 16.08 1.45
N ILE A 29 -20.55 16.08 1.09
CA ILE A 29 -21.61 16.72 1.88
C ILE A 29 -22.08 15.81 3.03
N PHE A 30 -22.03 14.49 2.82
CA PHE A 30 -22.51 13.48 3.78
C PHE A 30 -21.36 12.61 4.31
N PRO A 31 -20.57 13.09 5.30
CA PRO A 31 -19.44 12.33 5.85
C PRO A 31 -19.83 11.04 6.59
N ARG A 32 -21.12 10.84 6.85
CA ARG A 32 -21.62 9.68 7.63
C ARG A 32 -21.64 8.34 6.87
N THR A 33 -21.48 8.35 5.54
CA THR A 33 -21.44 7.09 4.77
C THR A 33 -20.23 6.21 5.12
N GLU A 34 -19.18 6.79 5.68
CA GLU A 34 -17.98 6.07 6.11
C GLU A 34 -18.25 5.17 7.32
N LYS A 35 -19.12 5.59 8.23
CA LYS A 35 -19.52 4.78 9.39
C LYS A 35 -20.18 3.44 9.03
N LEU A 36 -20.69 3.31 7.80
CA LEU A 36 -21.22 2.03 7.30
C LEU A 36 -20.13 0.98 7.11
N TYR A 37 -18.89 1.41 6.88
CA TYR A 37 -17.72 0.55 6.66
C TYR A 37 -16.88 0.34 7.93
N GLU A 38 -17.19 1.03 9.02
CA GLU A 38 -16.54 0.87 10.32
C GLU A 38 -17.10 -0.32 11.12
N LYS A 39 -18.10 -1.00 10.61
CA LYS A 39 -18.69 -2.16 11.29
C LYS A 39 -17.67 -3.28 11.37
N PRO A 40 -17.42 -3.83 12.57
CA PRO A 40 -16.53 -4.97 12.71
C PRO A 40 -17.06 -6.14 11.88
N VAL A 41 -16.25 -6.65 11.00
CA VAL A 41 -16.53 -7.86 10.22
C VAL A 41 -15.87 -9.02 10.94
N THR A 42 -16.67 -10.00 11.37
CA THR A 42 -16.11 -11.26 11.89
C THR A 42 -15.57 -12.05 10.71
N ILE A 43 -14.26 -12.03 10.52
CA ILE A 43 -13.60 -12.84 9.51
C ILE A 43 -13.39 -14.24 10.09
N LYS A 44 -14.02 -15.25 9.50
CA LYS A 44 -13.65 -16.64 9.76
C LYS A 44 -12.23 -16.85 9.25
N ARG A 45 -11.39 -17.53 10.03
CA ARG A 45 -10.04 -17.91 9.59
C ARG A 45 -10.17 -18.74 8.31
N ILE A 46 -9.73 -18.18 7.20
CA ILE A 46 -9.70 -18.85 5.90
C ILE A 46 -8.23 -19.11 5.62
N ASN A 47 -7.86 -20.37 5.45
CA ASN A 47 -6.57 -20.70 4.86
C ASN A 47 -6.69 -20.44 3.34
N ILE A 48 -6.25 -19.25 2.93
CA ILE A 48 -6.29 -18.83 1.51
C ILE A 48 -5.19 -19.53 0.73
N PHE A 49 -4.06 -19.81 1.40
CA PHE A 49 -2.88 -20.42 0.80
C PHE A 49 -2.45 -21.62 1.64
N ASP A 50 -2.27 -22.74 0.97
CA ASP A 50 -1.61 -23.91 1.55
C ASP A 50 -0.09 -23.79 1.33
N LEU A 51 0.54 -22.98 2.19
CA LEU A 51 1.97 -22.71 2.12
C LEU A 51 2.75 -23.81 2.87
N ASN A 52 3.58 -24.53 2.14
CA ASN A 52 4.55 -25.42 2.75
C ASN A 52 5.75 -24.62 3.26
N ILE A 53 5.68 -24.19 4.52
CA ILE A 53 6.71 -23.35 5.16
C ILE A 53 8.07 -24.07 5.20
N GLU A 54 8.09 -25.37 5.46
CA GLU A 54 9.32 -26.17 5.46
C GLU A 54 10.00 -26.17 4.09
N ALA A 55 9.23 -26.34 3.01
CA ALA A 55 9.77 -26.28 1.65
C ALA A 55 10.33 -24.89 1.32
N ILE A 56 9.66 -23.84 1.76
CA ILE A 56 10.15 -22.45 1.57
C ILE A 56 11.44 -22.24 2.35
N GLU A 57 11.51 -22.72 3.59
CA GLU A 57 12.69 -22.59 4.45
C GLU A 57 13.88 -23.34 3.85
N ASN A 58 13.68 -24.59 3.41
CA ASN A 58 14.71 -25.39 2.76
C ASN A 58 15.24 -24.69 1.49
N PHE A 59 14.34 -24.19 0.65
CA PHE A 59 14.72 -23.42 -0.54
C PHE A 59 15.58 -22.18 -0.20
N LEU A 60 15.23 -21.46 0.87
CA LEU A 60 16.00 -20.30 1.31
C LEU A 60 17.41 -20.67 1.78
N TYR A 61 17.57 -21.80 2.47
CA TYR A 61 18.89 -22.30 2.90
C TYR A 61 19.75 -22.83 1.76
N GLU A 62 19.13 -23.29 0.66
CA GLU A 62 19.83 -23.71 -0.56
C GLU A 62 20.35 -22.54 -1.41
N LEU A 63 19.87 -21.31 -1.15
CA LEU A 63 20.36 -20.13 -1.85
C LEU A 63 21.86 -19.88 -1.53
N PRO A 64 22.65 -19.41 -2.49
CA PRO A 64 24.02 -18.96 -2.23
C PRO A 64 24.07 -17.91 -1.12
N ASN A 65 25.10 -17.93 -0.29
CA ASN A 65 25.24 -17.03 0.87
C ASN A 65 25.02 -15.55 0.52
N HIS A 66 25.57 -15.09 -0.59
CA HIS A 66 25.40 -13.68 -1.03
C HIS A 66 23.93 -13.33 -1.29
N LYS A 67 23.06 -14.30 -1.68
CA LYS A 67 21.62 -14.08 -1.86
C LYS A 67 20.89 -14.07 -0.52
N GLN A 68 21.30 -14.91 0.42
CA GLN A 68 20.78 -14.85 1.78
C GLN A 68 21.12 -13.52 2.45
N ASP A 69 22.38 -13.06 2.31
CA ASP A 69 22.84 -11.76 2.82
C ASP A 69 22.09 -10.58 2.17
N GLU A 70 21.81 -10.66 0.87
CA GLU A 70 21.01 -9.65 0.16
C GLU A 70 19.59 -9.54 0.75
N ILE A 71 18.92 -10.68 0.99
CA ILE A 71 17.59 -10.73 1.61
C ILE A 71 17.60 -10.07 2.99
N ILE A 72 18.58 -10.44 3.82
CA ILE A 72 18.74 -9.91 5.18
C ILE A 72 19.00 -8.41 5.13
N SER A 73 19.91 -7.97 4.26
CA SER A 73 20.23 -6.54 4.09
C SER A 73 19.02 -5.71 3.68
N ILE A 74 18.20 -6.19 2.72
CA ILE A 74 16.98 -5.49 2.30
C ILE A 74 15.97 -5.44 3.46
N ALA A 75 15.82 -6.51 4.23
CA ALA A 75 14.95 -6.53 5.40
C ALA A 75 15.42 -5.55 6.49
N ASP A 76 16.72 -5.50 6.78
CA ASP A 76 17.27 -4.56 7.77
C ASP A 76 17.06 -3.10 7.35
N LYS A 77 17.27 -2.78 6.09
CA LYS A 77 16.98 -1.46 5.54
C LYS A 77 15.49 -1.10 5.63
N ALA A 78 14.60 -2.06 5.37
CA ALA A 78 13.17 -1.84 5.47
C ALA A 78 12.70 -1.61 6.93
N ILE A 79 13.38 -2.17 7.94
CA ILE A 79 13.17 -1.80 9.36
C ILE A 79 13.46 -0.32 9.58
N GLU A 80 14.49 0.22 8.93
CA GLU A 80 14.87 1.63 8.99
C GLU A 80 13.99 2.56 8.12
N GLY A 81 12.98 2.01 7.42
CA GLY A 81 12.09 2.76 6.52
C GLY A 81 12.65 2.96 5.12
N LYS A 82 13.79 2.35 4.78
CA LYS A 82 14.37 2.34 3.43
C LYS A 82 13.82 1.17 2.65
N ILE A 83 12.85 1.43 1.79
CA ILE A 83 12.09 0.38 1.08
C ILE A 83 12.52 0.32 -0.38
N LYS A 84 12.71 -0.89 -0.88
CA LYS A 84 12.98 -1.14 -2.30
C LYS A 84 11.69 -0.96 -3.09
N ALA A 85 11.54 0.21 -3.70
CA ALA A 85 10.41 0.62 -4.51
C ALA A 85 10.65 0.29 -5.99
N PHE A 86 9.59 0.11 -6.78
CA PHE A 86 9.66 -0.17 -8.22
C PHE A 86 10.65 -1.31 -8.55
N SER A 87 10.77 -2.29 -7.66
CA SER A 87 11.68 -3.45 -7.74
C SER A 87 13.18 -3.13 -7.73
N SER A 88 13.62 -1.87 -7.84
CA SER A 88 15.02 -1.52 -8.04
C SER A 88 15.52 -0.29 -7.28
N VAL A 89 14.66 0.62 -6.91
CA VAL A 89 15.04 1.91 -6.31
C VAL A 89 14.82 1.87 -4.80
N GLU A 90 15.86 2.17 -4.02
CA GLU A 90 15.73 2.34 -2.58
C GLU A 90 15.20 3.75 -2.27
N LEU A 91 14.09 3.83 -1.57
CA LEU A 91 13.45 5.08 -1.15
C LEU A 91 13.30 5.10 0.38
N ASP A 92 13.64 6.23 0.98
CA ASP A 92 13.60 6.44 2.43
C ASP A 92 12.30 7.13 2.85
N TYR A 93 11.41 6.36 3.47
CA TYR A 93 10.11 6.84 3.99
C TYR A 93 10.18 7.28 5.46
N GLY A 94 11.38 7.25 6.05
CA GLY A 94 11.61 7.63 7.45
C GLY A 94 11.35 6.50 8.45
N GLN A 95 11.78 6.75 9.70
CA GLN A 95 11.54 5.83 10.81
C GLN A 95 10.98 6.62 12.00
N PRO A 96 9.70 6.36 12.40
CA PRO A 96 8.76 5.41 11.79
C PRO A 96 8.37 5.80 10.36
N ILE A 97 7.92 4.81 9.58
CA ILE A 97 7.49 5.04 8.18
C ILE A 97 6.37 6.08 8.14
N ASN A 98 6.53 7.09 7.30
CA ASN A 98 5.49 8.05 6.99
C ASN A 98 4.72 7.61 5.73
N TRP A 99 3.57 7.00 5.91
CA TRP A 99 2.73 6.40 4.86
C TRP A 99 2.11 7.42 3.88
N HIS A 100 2.28 8.72 4.13
CA HIS A 100 1.74 9.82 3.33
C HIS A 100 2.85 10.70 2.74
N TYR A 101 4.09 10.25 2.81
CA TYR A 101 5.28 10.99 2.42
C TYR A 101 5.80 10.56 1.06
N HIS A 102 6.16 11.55 0.24
CA HIS A 102 6.82 11.32 -1.04
C HIS A 102 8.34 11.54 -0.85
N PRO A 103 9.15 10.48 -0.77
CA PRO A 103 10.54 10.59 -0.33
C PRO A 103 11.46 11.36 -1.29
N ILE A 104 11.12 11.41 -2.59
CA ILE A 104 11.94 12.12 -3.58
C ILE A 104 11.73 13.64 -3.49
N THR A 105 10.49 14.09 -3.45
CA THR A 105 10.16 15.53 -3.39
C THR A 105 10.05 16.07 -1.97
N ARG A 106 10.03 15.17 -0.97
CA ARG A 106 9.88 15.48 0.46
C ARG A 106 8.55 16.12 0.84
N VAL A 107 7.55 15.98 -0.03
CA VAL A 107 6.20 16.51 0.19
C VAL A 107 5.35 15.49 0.95
N LYS A 108 4.58 15.96 1.92
CA LYS A 108 3.60 15.15 2.65
C LYS A 108 2.21 15.46 2.11
N VAL A 109 1.43 14.40 1.89
CA VAL A 109 0.00 14.54 1.57
C VAL A 109 -0.78 14.64 2.88
N ASP A 110 -1.73 15.54 2.94
CA ASP A 110 -2.62 15.65 4.10
C ASP A 110 -3.51 14.40 4.17
N LYS A 111 -3.32 13.65 5.25
CA LYS A 111 -4.07 12.41 5.53
C LYS A 111 -5.55 12.63 5.86
N ASN A 112 -5.97 13.88 6.12
CA ASN A 112 -7.35 14.24 6.41
C ASN A 112 -8.17 14.58 5.16
N LEU A 113 -7.53 14.68 4.01
CA LEU A 113 -8.22 14.84 2.73
C LEU A 113 -8.89 13.52 2.32
N LYS A 114 -10.08 13.63 1.74
CA LYS A 114 -10.71 12.48 1.08
C LYS A 114 -9.88 12.03 -0.10
N TRP A 115 -9.79 10.72 -0.34
CA TRP A 115 -8.97 10.14 -1.40
C TRP A 115 -9.21 10.80 -2.79
N PHE A 116 -10.45 11.22 -3.08
CA PHE A 116 -10.81 11.83 -4.36
C PHE A 116 -10.46 13.32 -4.47
N GLN A 117 -10.06 13.98 -3.37
CA GLN A 117 -9.55 15.35 -3.35
C GLN A 117 -8.04 15.40 -3.65
N ILE A 118 -7.36 14.27 -3.57
CA ILE A 118 -5.92 14.15 -3.80
C ILE A 118 -5.70 13.85 -5.29
N PRO A 119 -4.99 14.68 -6.07
CA PRO A 119 -4.69 14.40 -7.47
C PRO A 119 -3.70 13.23 -7.61
N ASP A 120 -3.71 12.53 -8.77
CA ASP A 120 -2.73 11.48 -9.06
C ASP A 120 -1.34 12.06 -9.27
N PHE A 121 -1.27 13.20 -9.93
CA PHE A 121 -0.07 13.99 -10.12
C PHE A 121 -0.29 15.40 -9.56
N ASP A 122 0.71 15.89 -8.85
CA ASP A 122 0.75 17.24 -8.30
C ASP A 122 2.10 17.86 -8.67
N PRO A 123 2.17 19.13 -9.14
CA PRO A 123 3.43 19.75 -9.58
C PRO A 123 4.54 19.77 -8.50
N ASP A 124 4.16 19.94 -7.24
CA ASP A 124 5.12 20.03 -6.12
C ASP A 124 5.47 18.65 -5.57
N ARG A 125 4.50 17.75 -5.52
CA ARG A 125 4.67 16.40 -5.00
C ARG A 125 5.22 15.42 -6.03
N GLY A 126 4.72 15.47 -7.28
CA GLY A 126 4.93 14.45 -8.30
C GLY A 126 3.85 13.35 -8.28
N ASP A 127 4.20 12.17 -8.81
CA ASP A 127 3.29 11.01 -8.95
C ASP A 127 3.01 10.36 -7.59
N ILE A 128 1.74 10.16 -7.28
CA ILE A 128 1.26 9.52 -6.04
C ILE A 128 1.74 8.08 -5.87
N LYS A 129 2.10 7.39 -6.97
CA LYS A 129 2.57 6.01 -6.94
C LYS A 129 3.82 5.84 -6.08
N VAL A 130 4.66 6.86 -6.01
CA VAL A 130 5.85 6.85 -5.14
C VAL A 130 5.46 6.71 -3.67
N ILE A 131 4.34 7.31 -3.24
CA ILE A 131 3.80 7.13 -1.88
C ILE A 131 3.24 5.72 -1.71
N TRP A 132 2.56 5.17 -2.72
CA TRP A 132 1.95 3.85 -2.65
C TRP A 132 2.94 2.71 -2.53
N GLU A 133 4.18 2.87 -3.00
CA GLU A 133 5.21 1.83 -2.95
C GLU A 133 5.44 1.29 -1.53
N ALA A 134 5.54 2.16 -0.52
CA ALA A 134 5.63 1.72 0.87
C ALA A 134 4.37 0.97 1.33
N SER A 135 3.20 1.46 0.91
CA SER A 135 1.89 0.90 1.29
C SER A 135 1.51 -0.38 0.55
N ARG A 136 2.28 -0.81 -0.45
CA ARG A 136 2.12 -2.11 -1.11
C ARG A 136 2.60 -3.28 -0.28
N PHE A 137 3.41 -3.04 0.76
CA PHE A 137 3.97 -4.05 1.66
C PHE A 137 4.87 -5.09 0.99
N THR A 138 5.46 -4.79 -0.16
CA THR A 138 6.39 -5.70 -0.84
C THR A 138 7.61 -6.05 0.01
N HIS A 139 8.02 -5.16 0.90
CA HIS A 139 9.10 -5.37 1.85
C HIS A 139 8.75 -6.40 2.95
N PHE A 140 7.48 -6.69 3.19
CA PHE A 140 7.07 -7.72 4.15
C PHE A 140 7.55 -9.11 3.76
N TYR A 141 7.65 -9.41 2.47
CA TYR A 141 8.27 -10.64 2.00
C TYR A 141 9.73 -10.79 2.43
N TYR A 142 10.46 -9.68 2.51
CA TYR A 142 11.84 -9.71 3.00
C TYR A 142 11.89 -9.94 4.51
N PHE A 143 10.94 -9.40 5.29
CA PHE A 143 10.84 -9.69 6.71
C PHE A 143 10.58 -11.18 6.97
N VAL A 144 9.63 -11.79 6.26
CA VAL A 144 9.31 -13.20 6.39
C VAL A 144 10.54 -14.07 6.05
N ARG A 145 11.17 -13.80 4.90
CA ARG A 145 12.35 -14.56 4.45
C ARG A 145 13.54 -14.40 5.41
N ALA A 146 13.82 -13.18 5.85
CA ALA A 146 14.88 -12.92 6.81
C ALA A 146 14.60 -13.57 8.19
N TYR A 147 13.33 -13.61 8.61
CA TYR A 147 12.94 -14.36 9.79
C TYR A 147 13.16 -15.86 9.63
N LEU A 148 12.78 -16.44 8.50
CA LEU A 148 13.00 -17.88 8.22
C LEU A 148 14.49 -18.22 8.21
N LEU A 149 15.34 -17.40 7.60
CA LEU A 149 16.79 -17.57 7.53
C LEU A 149 17.48 -17.43 8.89
N THR A 150 17.05 -16.48 9.73
CA THR A 150 17.80 -16.09 10.93
C THR A 150 17.14 -16.45 12.25
N LYS A 151 15.84 -16.76 12.20
CA LYS A 151 14.96 -16.93 13.37
C LYS A 151 14.94 -15.70 14.31
N ASN A 152 15.42 -14.54 13.84
CA ASN A 152 15.47 -13.33 14.64
C ASN A 152 14.10 -12.62 14.66
N LYS A 153 13.53 -12.51 15.86
CA LYS A 153 12.21 -11.90 16.09
C LYS A 153 12.13 -10.42 15.71
N LYS A 154 13.26 -9.73 15.44
CA LYS A 154 13.24 -8.33 14.99
C LYS A 154 12.41 -8.16 13.72
N TYR A 155 12.43 -9.11 12.80
CA TYR A 155 11.67 -9.06 11.54
C TYR A 155 10.17 -9.26 11.76
N TYR A 156 9.79 -10.19 12.63
CA TYR A 156 8.40 -10.36 13.04
C TYR A 156 7.85 -9.07 13.71
N ASN A 157 8.63 -8.50 14.62
CA ASN A 157 8.25 -7.28 15.32
C ASN A 157 8.13 -6.11 14.34
N ALA A 158 9.05 -6.00 13.36
CA ALA A 158 8.99 -4.97 12.34
C ALA A 158 7.73 -5.10 11.47
N PHE A 159 7.42 -6.31 11.01
CA PHE A 159 6.19 -6.60 10.28
C PHE A 159 4.95 -6.16 11.08
N SER A 160 4.81 -6.62 12.32
CA SER A 160 3.64 -6.29 13.15
C SER A 160 3.54 -4.80 13.43
N ASN A 161 4.64 -4.16 13.80
CA ASN A 161 4.65 -2.72 14.13
C ASN A 161 4.33 -1.86 12.91
N GLN A 162 4.84 -2.20 11.73
CA GLN A 162 4.58 -1.45 10.51
C GLN A 162 3.15 -1.66 10.03
N LEU A 163 2.62 -2.87 10.10
CA LEU A 163 1.22 -3.15 9.76
C LEU A 163 0.26 -2.39 10.69
N ASP A 164 0.48 -2.45 12.00
CA ASP A 164 -0.32 -1.74 12.99
C ASP A 164 -0.23 -0.22 12.81
N SER A 165 0.97 0.29 12.50
CA SER A 165 1.18 1.70 12.18
C SER A 165 0.39 2.10 10.94
N TRP A 166 0.44 1.28 9.89
CA TRP A 166 -0.30 1.57 8.68
C TRP A 166 -1.81 1.62 8.91
N ILE A 167 -2.36 0.64 9.64
CA ILE A 167 -3.79 0.58 9.98
C ILE A 167 -4.21 1.82 10.77
N ARG A 168 -3.42 2.24 11.74
CA ARG A 168 -3.69 3.41 12.57
C ARG A 168 -3.66 4.72 11.80
N GLU A 169 -2.69 4.85 10.86
CA GLU A 169 -2.44 6.09 10.14
C GLU A 169 -3.31 6.25 8.88
N ASN A 170 -3.94 5.18 8.39
CA ASN A 170 -4.73 5.18 7.17
C ASN A 170 -6.19 4.87 7.47
N ILE A 171 -6.94 5.91 7.84
CA ILE A 171 -8.38 5.81 8.03
C ILE A 171 -9.04 5.59 6.67
N TYR A 172 -10.00 4.64 6.60
CA TYR A 172 -10.73 4.34 5.38
C TYR A 172 -11.30 5.60 4.73
N SER A 173 -11.18 5.69 3.41
CA SER A 173 -11.64 6.80 2.58
C SER A 173 -10.82 8.11 2.69
N TYR A 174 -9.81 8.16 3.55
CA TYR A 174 -8.93 9.33 3.70
C TYR A 174 -7.49 9.05 3.25
N GLY A 175 -6.79 10.11 2.90
CA GLY A 175 -5.40 10.04 2.47
C GLY A 175 -5.18 9.41 1.09
N PRO A 176 -3.93 9.28 0.66
CA PRO A 176 -3.58 8.83 -0.68
C PRO A 176 -3.80 7.32 -0.89
N ASN A 177 -3.82 6.52 0.18
CA ASN A 177 -3.70 5.06 0.09
C ASN A 177 -5.01 4.32 -0.22
N TYR A 178 -6.16 5.01 -0.24
CA TYR A 178 -7.46 4.42 -0.63
C TYR A 178 -7.95 4.84 -2.03
N LYS A 179 -7.10 5.50 -2.80
CA LYS A 179 -7.48 6.08 -4.09
C LYS A 179 -7.65 5.05 -5.21
N CYS A 180 -6.91 3.96 -5.16
CA CYS A 180 -6.86 2.94 -6.20
C CYS A 180 -7.21 1.55 -5.65
N GLY A 181 -8.21 0.90 -6.27
CA GLY A 181 -8.62 -0.46 -5.90
C GLY A 181 -7.52 -1.50 -6.13
N GLN A 182 -6.72 -1.34 -7.19
CA GLN A 182 -5.57 -2.21 -7.46
C GLN A 182 -4.56 -2.15 -6.32
N GLU A 183 -4.23 -0.95 -5.83
CA GLU A 183 -3.30 -0.78 -4.72
C GLU A 183 -3.82 -1.39 -3.42
N ALA A 184 -5.13 -1.28 -3.17
CA ALA A 184 -5.77 -1.94 -2.04
C ALA A 184 -5.67 -3.48 -2.13
N THR A 185 -5.87 -4.04 -3.34
CA THR A 185 -5.75 -5.47 -3.59
C THR A 185 -4.32 -5.97 -3.42
N LEU A 186 -3.33 -5.27 -3.99
CA LEU A 186 -1.91 -5.62 -3.83
C LEU A 186 -1.50 -5.63 -2.36
N ARG A 187 -1.90 -4.60 -1.62
CA ARG A 187 -1.63 -4.49 -0.18
C ARG A 187 -2.23 -5.65 0.61
N MET A 188 -3.49 -5.97 0.33
CA MET A 188 -4.18 -7.07 1.00
C MET A 188 -3.47 -8.40 0.74
N ILE A 189 -3.12 -8.69 -0.51
CA ILE A 189 -2.39 -9.91 -0.88
C ILE A 189 -1.05 -9.97 -0.13
N ASN A 190 -0.27 -8.89 -0.19
CA ASN A 190 1.07 -8.86 0.41
C ASN A 190 1.07 -8.87 1.95
N ALA A 191 -0.06 -8.55 2.58
CA ALA A 191 -0.20 -8.63 4.04
C ALA A 191 -0.68 -10.00 4.53
N ILE A 192 -1.27 -10.83 3.64
CA ILE A 192 -1.87 -12.12 4.01
C ILE A 192 -0.92 -13.30 3.71
N ILE A 193 -0.11 -13.18 2.65
CA ILE A 193 0.88 -14.20 2.27
C ILE A 193 2.11 -14.14 3.18
#